data_f0282bf2fe2e77ee7544e1e0c41affdb
#
_entry.id   f0282bf2fe2e77ee7544e1e0c41affdb
#
_cell.length_a   1.000
_cell.length_b   1.000
_cell.length_c   1.000
_cell.angle_alpha   90.00
_cell.angle_beta   90.00
_cell.angle_gamma   90.00
#
_symmetry.space_group_name_H-M   'P 1'
#
loop_
_entity.id
_entity.type
_entity.pdbx_description
1 polymer ?
#
loop_
_entity_poly.entity_id
_entity_poly.type
_entity_poly.pdbx_seq_one_letter_code
_entity_poly.pdbx_strand_id
1 'polypeptide(L)'
;MSAPWKLAVTADYAEADGTTIYGDIGLDGLAADGIEWSLIETPIQPGALEGYDAVLLLSGTPLGAEQLEGVTTLQHVARFGAGFDAVDLEACDARGIAVTNAPTGLRVPMAHTALTFLFALAHSLLPKDRLVREAAWDRKAEHRGPGLGEATIGMIGLGGIGRETVRQLRALDLEVVAWNRSPRPEFCAEVGIEQLELDEVIARSDYLILTVAANAGTRHLIGARELAMMKDSAFLINIARGAVVDEKALITALQDGTIAGAGLDVFEVEPLPADSSLIGLENVVLSPHALCWTADFAAATGAEALAEVRAVAAGRSPKNIVNSPQGRTEEGR
;
A
#
# COMPACT_ATOMS: atom_id res chain seq x y z
N MET A 1 25.69 -29.21 15.85
CA MET A 1 24.68 -28.55 15.05
C MET A 1 24.62 -27.11 15.53
N SER A 2 24.70 -26.12 14.68
CA SER A 2 24.45 -24.72 15.06
C SER A 2 23.02 -24.60 15.60
N ALA A 3 22.79 -23.68 16.54
CA ALA A 3 21.42 -23.39 17.02
C ALA A 3 20.54 -22.98 15.80
N PRO A 4 19.24 -23.35 15.81
CA PRO A 4 18.34 -22.94 14.73
C PRO A 4 18.23 -21.42 14.68
N TRP A 5 18.10 -20.89 13.48
CA TRP A 5 17.86 -19.47 13.26
C TRP A 5 16.41 -19.13 13.59
N LYS A 6 16.16 -18.05 14.33
CA LYS A 6 14.86 -17.77 14.94
C LYS A 6 14.19 -16.56 14.35
N LEU A 7 12.98 -16.76 13.83
CA LEU A 7 12.13 -15.71 13.30
C LEU A 7 10.95 -15.43 14.25
N ALA A 8 10.84 -14.20 14.74
CA ALA A 8 9.63 -13.71 15.35
C ALA A 8 8.61 -13.33 14.26
N VAL A 9 7.33 -13.68 14.42
CA VAL A 9 6.24 -13.26 13.54
C VAL A 9 5.20 -12.52 14.39
N THR A 10 4.78 -11.34 13.97
CA THR A 10 3.79 -10.56 14.74
C THR A 10 2.42 -11.26 14.76
N ALA A 11 1.82 -11.38 15.95
CA ALA A 11 0.59 -12.14 16.17
C ALA A 11 -0.70 -11.41 15.79
N ASP A 12 -0.61 -10.12 15.42
CA ASP A 12 -1.77 -9.31 15.06
C ASP A 12 -2.55 -9.84 13.85
N TYR A 13 -1.87 -10.55 12.94
CA TYR A 13 -2.46 -11.11 11.73
C TYR A 13 -2.08 -12.58 11.48
N ALA A 14 -1.53 -13.27 12.46
CA ALA A 14 -1.15 -14.68 12.35
C ALA A 14 -1.63 -15.52 13.52
N GLU A 15 -1.96 -16.78 13.24
CA GLU A 15 -2.34 -17.79 14.20
C GLU A 15 -1.18 -18.78 14.47
N ALA A 16 -1.27 -19.52 15.58
CA ALA A 16 -0.22 -20.43 16.03
C ALA A 16 0.06 -21.60 15.03
N ASP A 17 -0.86 -21.90 14.14
CA ASP A 17 -0.72 -22.90 13.08
C ASP A 17 -0.07 -22.36 11.80
N GLY A 18 0.34 -21.08 11.77
CA GLY A 18 0.95 -20.42 10.61
C GLY A 18 -0.05 -19.85 9.60
N THR A 19 -1.34 -19.99 9.84
CA THR A 19 -2.35 -19.29 9.04
C THR A 19 -2.33 -17.79 9.34
N THR A 20 -2.63 -16.97 8.33
CA THR A 20 -2.75 -15.52 8.51
C THR A 20 -4.08 -15.03 7.98
N ILE A 21 -4.49 -13.84 8.37
CA ILE A 21 -5.70 -13.20 7.80
C ILE A 21 -5.59 -12.97 6.28
N TYR A 22 -4.37 -12.98 5.74
CA TYR A 22 -4.12 -12.90 4.30
C TYR A 22 -4.27 -14.26 3.59
N GLY A 23 -4.24 -15.36 4.33
CA GLY A 23 -4.10 -16.72 3.83
C GLY A 23 -2.72 -17.31 4.11
N ASP A 24 -2.33 -18.32 3.31
CA ASP A 24 -1.01 -18.95 3.41
C ASP A 24 0.08 -18.04 2.81
N ILE A 25 1.04 -17.67 3.64
CA ILE A 25 2.21 -16.87 3.25
C ILE A 25 3.49 -17.69 3.16
N GLY A 26 3.42 -19.01 3.40
CA GLY A 26 4.52 -19.96 3.26
C GLY A 26 5.41 -20.15 4.49
N LEU A 27 4.92 -19.87 5.71
CA LEU A 27 5.70 -20.03 6.96
C LEU A 27 6.15 -21.46 7.19
N ASP A 28 5.31 -22.45 6.87
CA ASP A 28 5.62 -23.89 7.03
C ASP A 28 6.87 -24.33 6.27
N GLY A 29 7.17 -23.65 5.14
CA GLY A 29 8.35 -23.94 4.33
C GLY A 29 9.68 -23.57 5.00
N LEU A 30 9.68 -22.76 6.06
CA LEU A 30 10.90 -22.27 6.71
C LEU A 30 11.68 -23.36 7.46
N ALA A 31 11.00 -24.39 7.95
CA ALA A 31 11.62 -25.50 8.67
C ALA A 31 12.64 -26.25 7.80
N ALA A 32 12.40 -26.36 6.49
CA ALA A 32 13.33 -26.97 5.54
C ALA A 32 14.64 -26.19 5.40
N ASP A 33 14.64 -24.90 5.72
CA ASP A 33 15.79 -23.99 5.68
C ASP A 33 16.50 -23.87 7.05
N GLY A 34 16.05 -24.62 8.05
CA GLY A 34 16.58 -24.56 9.42
C GLY A 34 16.16 -23.31 10.18
N ILE A 35 15.06 -22.67 9.79
CA ILE A 35 14.51 -21.49 10.42
C ILE A 35 13.29 -21.91 11.25
N GLU A 36 13.36 -21.66 12.56
CA GLU A 36 12.24 -21.82 13.48
C GLU A 36 11.50 -20.48 13.62
N TRP A 37 10.18 -20.49 13.56
CA TRP A 37 9.39 -19.30 13.79
C TRP A 37 8.43 -19.45 14.98
N SER A 38 8.13 -18.34 15.63
CA SER A 38 7.10 -18.27 16.68
C SER A 38 6.43 -16.91 16.69
N LEU A 39 5.20 -16.85 17.21
CA LEU A 39 4.47 -15.61 17.34
C LEU A 39 5.03 -14.75 18.47
N ILE A 40 4.99 -13.45 18.29
CA ILE A 40 5.21 -12.45 19.32
C ILE A 40 3.98 -11.55 19.45
N GLU A 41 3.66 -11.17 20.68
CA GLU A 41 2.53 -10.27 20.96
C GLU A 41 2.74 -8.87 20.36
N THR A 42 1.63 -8.22 20.00
CA THR A 42 1.60 -6.84 19.56
C THR A 42 0.69 -6.00 20.46
N PRO A 43 1.05 -4.75 20.78
CA PRO A 43 2.27 -4.04 20.36
C PRO A 43 3.54 -4.68 20.95
N ILE A 44 4.63 -4.65 20.17
CA ILE A 44 5.92 -5.22 20.56
C ILE A 44 6.44 -4.46 21.78
N GLN A 45 6.69 -5.21 22.87
CA GLN A 45 7.23 -4.63 24.10
C GLN A 45 8.76 -4.51 24.04
N PRO A 46 9.38 -3.57 24.78
CA PRO A 46 10.83 -3.48 24.90
C PRO A 46 11.45 -4.84 25.30
N GLY A 47 12.50 -5.25 24.60
CA GLY A 47 13.20 -6.52 24.84
C GLY A 47 12.50 -7.78 24.35
N ALA A 48 11.26 -7.70 23.84
CA ALA A 48 10.51 -8.89 23.38
C ALA A 48 11.18 -9.62 22.20
N LEU A 49 12.04 -8.92 21.47
CA LEU A 49 12.78 -9.46 20.32
C LEU A 49 14.16 -10.04 20.70
N GLU A 50 14.56 -10.01 21.98
CA GLU A 50 15.83 -10.62 22.40
C GLU A 50 15.77 -12.14 22.25
N GLY A 51 16.81 -12.71 21.65
CA GLY A 51 16.90 -14.12 21.32
C GLY A 51 16.32 -14.53 19.97
N TYR A 52 15.76 -13.57 19.20
CA TYR A 52 15.40 -13.74 17.80
C TYR A 52 16.49 -13.16 16.87
N ASP A 53 16.69 -13.79 15.73
CA ASP A 53 17.59 -13.31 14.67
C ASP A 53 16.88 -12.35 13.71
N ALA A 54 15.57 -12.56 13.50
CA ALA A 54 14.75 -11.68 12.69
C ALA A 54 13.32 -11.51 13.22
N VAL A 55 12.63 -10.48 12.72
CA VAL A 55 11.19 -10.30 12.89
C VAL A 55 10.50 -10.09 11.55
N LEU A 56 9.38 -10.77 11.32
CA LEU A 56 8.44 -10.54 10.23
C LEU A 56 7.27 -9.71 10.75
N LEU A 57 7.16 -8.48 10.27
CA LEU A 57 6.06 -7.57 10.60
C LEU A 57 4.95 -7.71 9.57
N LEU A 58 3.81 -8.27 9.99
CA LEU A 58 2.66 -8.52 9.11
C LEU A 58 1.77 -7.28 8.91
N SER A 59 1.75 -6.37 9.89
CA SER A 59 0.93 -5.16 9.87
C SER A 59 1.77 -3.87 9.93
N GLY A 60 1.10 -2.75 10.22
CA GLY A 60 1.71 -1.46 10.55
C GLY A 60 2.24 -1.36 11.98
N THR A 61 2.53 -2.48 12.65
CA THR A 61 3.08 -2.49 14.01
C THR A 61 4.35 -1.65 14.11
N PRO A 62 4.39 -0.64 15.00
CA PRO A 62 5.56 0.20 15.17
C PRO A 62 6.77 -0.59 15.69
N LEU A 63 7.92 -0.32 15.09
CA LEU A 63 9.22 -0.83 15.54
C LEU A 63 10.25 0.29 15.52
N GLY A 64 10.68 0.72 16.68
CA GLY A 64 11.63 1.81 16.84
C GLY A 64 12.60 1.60 18.00
N ALA A 65 13.25 2.67 18.43
CA ALA A 65 14.27 2.64 19.48
C ALA A 65 13.76 2.02 20.80
N GLU A 66 12.50 2.27 21.15
CA GLU A 66 11.85 1.72 22.36
C GLU A 66 11.72 0.21 22.29
N GLN A 67 11.17 -0.34 21.20
CA GLN A 67 10.99 -1.78 21.02
C GLN A 67 12.32 -2.53 20.91
N LEU A 68 13.34 -1.84 20.43
CA LEU A 68 14.71 -2.35 20.29
C LEU A 68 15.56 -2.18 21.57
N GLU A 69 15.02 -1.64 22.65
CA GLU A 69 15.74 -1.51 23.92
C GLU A 69 16.05 -2.90 24.49
N GLY A 70 17.32 -3.15 24.84
CA GLY A 70 17.78 -4.45 25.35
C GLY A 70 17.89 -5.56 24.30
N VAL A 71 17.61 -5.30 23.03
CA VAL A 71 17.71 -6.29 21.93
C VAL A 71 19.12 -6.23 21.33
N THR A 72 19.82 -7.35 21.38
CA THR A 72 21.21 -7.49 20.88
C THR A 72 21.37 -8.56 19.80
N THR A 73 20.39 -9.45 19.66
CA THR A 73 20.45 -10.60 18.76
C THR A 73 19.84 -10.35 17.38
N LEU A 74 18.94 -9.35 17.26
CA LEU A 74 18.18 -9.10 16.04
C LEU A 74 19.08 -8.56 14.91
N GLN A 75 19.04 -9.19 13.74
CA GLN A 75 19.83 -8.85 12.57
C GLN A 75 18.97 -8.35 11.40
N HIS A 76 17.68 -8.69 11.40
CA HIS A 76 16.79 -8.45 10.27
C HIS A 76 15.37 -8.12 10.68
N VAL A 77 14.79 -7.10 10.05
CA VAL A 77 13.38 -6.76 10.06
C VAL A 77 12.83 -6.96 8.66
N ALA A 78 11.95 -7.93 8.48
CA ALA A 78 11.25 -8.17 7.22
C ALA A 78 9.84 -7.57 7.29
N ARG A 79 9.48 -6.73 6.32
CA ARG A 79 8.13 -6.17 6.18
C ARG A 79 7.33 -6.99 5.18
N PHE A 80 6.18 -7.51 5.61
CA PHE A 80 5.18 -8.08 4.72
C PHE A 80 4.43 -6.95 4.00
N GLY A 81 4.90 -6.58 2.81
CA GLY A 81 4.37 -5.49 2.01
C GLY A 81 5.41 -4.42 1.63
N ALA A 82 4.99 -3.39 0.88
CA ALA A 82 5.88 -2.34 0.37
C ALA A 82 6.15 -1.24 1.39
N GLY A 83 5.18 -0.89 2.24
CA GLY A 83 5.29 0.19 3.21
C GLY A 83 6.17 -0.19 4.39
N PHE A 84 6.99 0.74 4.86
CA PHE A 84 7.86 0.58 6.04
C PHE A 84 7.83 1.82 6.94
N ASP A 85 6.84 2.65 6.79
CA ASP A 85 6.63 3.91 7.51
C ASP A 85 6.45 3.71 9.03
N ALA A 86 6.10 2.51 9.50
CA ALA A 86 6.04 2.15 10.91
C ALA A 86 7.40 1.69 11.51
N VAL A 87 8.46 1.59 10.69
CA VAL A 87 9.80 1.15 11.13
C VAL A 87 10.73 2.36 11.21
N ASP A 88 11.33 2.57 12.37
CA ASP A 88 12.39 3.59 12.55
C ASP A 88 13.69 3.06 11.94
N LEU A 89 13.97 3.50 10.71
CA LEU A 89 15.16 3.08 9.98
C LEU A 89 16.45 3.55 10.66
N GLU A 90 16.46 4.73 11.28
CA GLU A 90 17.64 5.28 11.95
C GLU A 90 17.99 4.44 13.19
N ALA A 91 16.97 4.02 13.96
CA ALA A 91 17.15 3.13 15.09
C ALA A 91 17.67 1.74 14.68
N CYS A 92 17.24 1.23 13.52
CA CYS A 92 17.73 -0.02 12.95
C CYS A 92 19.17 0.14 12.43
N ASP A 93 19.46 1.21 11.70
CA ASP A 93 20.80 1.51 11.16
C ASP A 93 21.85 1.59 12.27
N ALA A 94 21.54 2.28 13.37
CA ALA A 94 22.43 2.44 14.52
C ALA A 94 22.80 1.10 15.19
N ARG A 95 21.97 0.05 14.98
CA ARG A 95 22.17 -1.31 15.55
C ARG A 95 22.65 -2.32 14.52
N GLY A 96 22.91 -1.91 13.28
CA GLY A 96 23.30 -2.82 12.21
C GLY A 96 22.21 -3.77 11.73
N ILE A 97 20.94 -3.47 12.05
CA ILE A 97 19.76 -4.28 11.68
C ILE A 97 19.36 -3.95 10.24
N ALA A 98 19.32 -4.95 9.38
CA ALA A 98 18.82 -4.77 8.02
C ALA A 98 17.29 -4.71 8.02
N VAL A 99 16.70 -3.76 7.30
CA VAL A 99 15.26 -3.67 7.09
C VAL A 99 14.97 -3.97 5.62
N THR A 100 14.08 -4.92 5.35
CA THR A 100 13.62 -5.24 4.00
C THR A 100 12.11 -5.13 3.88
N ASN A 101 11.64 -4.92 2.65
CA ASN A 101 10.24 -4.95 2.32
C ASN A 101 9.94 -5.92 1.17
N ALA A 102 8.67 -6.11 0.82
CA ALA A 102 8.23 -6.97 -0.27
C ALA A 102 7.45 -6.13 -1.32
N PRO A 103 8.14 -5.31 -2.13
CA PRO A 103 7.48 -4.37 -3.02
C PRO A 103 7.01 -4.97 -4.35
N THR A 104 7.50 -6.17 -4.71
CA THR A 104 7.23 -6.76 -6.03
C THR A 104 5.96 -7.60 -6.03
N GLY A 105 5.78 -8.45 -5.02
CA GLY A 105 4.64 -9.36 -4.91
C GLY A 105 3.28 -8.66 -4.87
N LEU A 106 3.25 -7.44 -4.37
CA LEU A 106 1.99 -6.67 -4.27
C LEU A 106 1.71 -5.74 -5.46
N ARG A 107 2.61 -5.63 -6.47
CA ARG A 107 2.41 -4.69 -7.59
C ARG A 107 1.12 -4.96 -8.36
N VAL A 108 0.90 -6.20 -8.75
CA VAL A 108 -0.30 -6.62 -9.51
C VAL A 108 -1.55 -6.52 -8.64
N PRO A 109 -1.62 -7.07 -7.40
CA PRO A 109 -2.78 -6.90 -6.52
C PRO A 109 -3.15 -5.43 -6.27
N MET A 110 -2.16 -4.56 -6.06
CA MET A 110 -2.41 -3.12 -5.86
C MET A 110 -2.88 -2.42 -7.15
N ALA A 111 -2.37 -2.82 -8.33
CA ALA A 111 -2.92 -2.33 -9.59
C ALA A 111 -4.39 -2.76 -9.76
N HIS A 112 -4.73 -4.00 -9.43
CA HIS A 112 -6.12 -4.48 -9.42
C HIS A 112 -6.99 -3.71 -8.43
N THR A 113 -6.45 -3.32 -7.27
CA THR A 113 -7.16 -2.44 -6.31
C THR A 113 -7.51 -1.10 -6.95
N ALA A 114 -6.57 -0.46 -7.64
CA ALA A 114 -6.82 0.79 -8.37
C ALA A 114 -7.92 0.63 -9.43
N LEU A 115 -7.83 -0.44 -10.23
CA LEU A 115 -8.81 -0.74 -11.27
C LEU A 115 -10.19 -1.06 -10.68
N THR A 116 -10.24 -1.76 -9.54
CA THR A 116 -11.50 -2.07 -8.85
C THR A 116 -12.23 -0.80 -8.45
N PHE A 117 -11.55 0.16 -7.81
CA PHE A 117 -12.14 1.46 -7.52
C PHE A 117 -12.55 2.20 -8.79
N LEU A 118 -11.67 2.24 -9.79
CA LEU A 118 -11.94 2.89 -11.07
C LEU A 118 -13.24 2.38 -11.71
N PHE A 119 -13.38 1.07 -11.87
CA PHE A 119 -14.57 0.48 -12.46
C PHE A 119 -15.81 0.63 -11.56
N ALA A 120 -15.67 0.51 -10.25
CA ALA A 120 -16.78 0.70 -9.32
C ALA A 120 -17.37 2.11 -9.41
N LEU A 121 -16.52 3.13 -9.48
CA LEU A 121 -16.91 4.54 -9.64
C LEU A 121 -17.45 4.81 -11.04
N ALA A 122 -16.73 4.41 -12.09
CA ALA A 122 -17.11 4.65 -13.48
C ALA A 122 -18.46 4.05 -13.85
N HIS A 123 -18.84 2.95 -13.23
CA HIS A 123 -20.11 2.26 -13.47
C HIS A 123 -21.16 2.50 -12.39
N SER A 124 -20.88 3.33 -11.37
CA SER A 124 -21.77 3.54 -10.21
C SER A 124 -22.23 2.20 -9.61
N LEU A 125 -21.27 1.28 -9.36
CA LEU A 125 -21.59 -0.10 -8.98
C LEU A 125 -22.34 -0.17 -7.64
N LEU A 126 -21.85 0.52 -6.61
CA LEU A 126 -22.43 0.45 -5.25
C LEU A 126 -23.85 1.04 -5.18
N PRO A 127 -24.13 2.23 -5.74
CA PRO A 127 -25.50 2.72 -5.82
C PRO A 127 -26.43 1.75 -6.55
N LYS A 128 -26.00 1.14 -7.66
CA LYS A 128 -26.82 0.17 -8.40
C LYS A 128 -27.05 -1.13 -7.64
N ASP A 129 -26.06 -1.65 -6.91
CA ASP A 129 -26.23 -2.80 -6.02
C ASP A 129 -27.29 -2.52 -4.95
N ARG A 130 -27.22 -1.31 -4.33
CA ARG A 130 -28.21 -0.87 -3.35
C ARG A 130 -29.63 -0.86 -3.92
N LEU A 131 -29.85 -0.32 -5.12
CA LEU A 131 -31.18 -0.32 -5.77
C LEU A 131 -31.76 -1.73 -5.90
N VAL A 132 -30.94 -2.72 -6.24
CA VAL A 132 -31.42 -4.11 -6.34
C VAL A 132 -31.82 -4.65 -4.98
N ARG A 133 -31.01 -4.42 -3.95
CA ARG A 133 -31.30 -4.88 -2.59
C ARG A 133 -32.54 -4.23 -1.98
N GLU A 134 -32.82 -2.98 -2.36
CA GLU A 134 -33.99 -2.19 -1.95
C GLU A 134 -35.22 -2.42 -2.84
N ALA A 135 -35.14 -3.29 -3.86
CA ALA A 135 -36.16 -3.52 -4.87
C ALA A 135 -36.60 -2.23 -5.64
N ALA A 136 -35.73 -1.23 -5.75
CA ALA A 136 -36.00 0.08 -6.34
C ALA A 136 -35.57 0.17 -7.82
N TRP A 137 -35.93 -0.82 -8.64
CA TRP A 137 -35.49 -0.97 -10.04
C TRP A 137 -35.92 0.17 -10.96
N ASP A 138 -37.03 0.82 -10.65
CA ASP A 138 -37.55 1.98 -11.37
C ASP A 138 -36.61 3.19 -11.32
N ARG A 139 -35.76 3.28 -10.27
CA ARG A 139 -34.78 4.35 -10.06
C ARG A 139 -33.45 4.13 -10.75
N LYS A 140 -33.24 3.06 -11.52
CA LYS A 140 -31.97 2.72 -12.16
C LYS A 140 -31.36 3.82 -13.04
N ALA A 141 -32.17 4.73 -13.58
CA ALA A 141 -31.72 5.85 -14.40
C ALA A 141 -31.02 6.95 -13.58
N GLU A 142 -31.24 7.03 -12.27
CA GLU A 142 -30.62 8.02 -11.37
C GLU A 142 -29.12 7.78 -11.18
N HIS A 143 -28.65 6.57 -11.38
CA HIS A 143 -27.26 6.17 -11.16
C HIS A 143 -26.52 5.80 -12.46
N ARG A 144 -26.66 6.64 -13.49
CA ARG A 144 -25.87 6.48 -14.71
C ARG A 144 -24.40 6.83 -14.40
N GLY A 145 -23.50 5.84 -14.52
CA GLY A 145 -22.07 6.08 -14.35
C GLY A 145 -21.48 6.94 -15.48
N PRO A 146 -20.42 7.72 -15.21
CA PRO A 146 -19.75 8.56 -16.22
C PRO A 146 -19.05 7.75 -17.32
N GLY A 147 -18.61 6.51 -17.01
CA GLY A 147 -17.88 5.66 -17.95
C GLY A 147 -16.40 6.00 -18.06
N LEU A 148 -15.71 5.37 -19.03
CA LEU A 148 -14.27 5.49 -19.24
C LEU A 148 -13.86 5.83 -20.67
N GLY A 149 -14.80 5.84 -21.64
CA GLY A 149 -14.48 5.89 -23.07
C GLY A 149 -13.69 7.13 -23.54
N GLU A 150 -13.93 8.28 -22.91
CA GLU A 150 -13.22 9.53 -23.21
C GLU A 150 -12.53 10.09 -21.95
N ALA A 151 -12.40 9.27 -20.91
CA ALA A 151 -11.85 9.70 -19.63
C ALA A 151 -10.32 9.73 -19.67
N THR A 152 -9.74 10.78 -19.10
CA THR A 152 -8.31 10.85 -18.79
C THR A 152 -8.05 10.36 -17.39
N ILE A 153 -7.19 9.34 -17.24
CA ILE A 153 -6.76 8.82 -15.96
C ILE A 153 -5.44 9.49 -15.56
N GLY A 154 -5.46 10.28 -14.49
CA GLY A 154 -4.27 10.88 -13.91
C GLY A 154 -3.60 9.95 -12.91
N MET A 155 -2.31 9.72 -13.07
CA MET A 155 -1.51 8.91 -12.15
C MET A 155 -0.54 9.79 -11.36
N ILE A 156 -0.67 9.82 -10.05
CA ILE A 156 0.29 10.48 -9.16
C ILE A 156 1.21 9.42 -8.56
N GLY A 157 2.42 9.34 -9.14
CA GLY A 157 3.44 8.37 -8.76
C GLY A 157 3.65 7.27 -9.80
N LEU A 158 4.89 7.14 -10.28
CA LEU A 158 5.35 6.09 -11.20
C LEU A 158 6.39 5.17 -10.52
N GLY A 159 6.09 4.78 -9.27
CA GLY A 159 6.79 3.70 -8.56
C GLY A 159 6.45 2.32 -9.13
N GLY A 160 6.76 1.25 -8.40
CA GLY A 160 6.47 -0.12 -8.84
C GLY A 160 4.97 -0.36 -9.11
N ILE A 161 4.10 0.05 -8.18
CA ILE A 161 2.64 -0.07 -8.27
C ILE A 161 2.10 0.83 -9.38
N GLY A 162 2.48 2.12 -9.40
CA GLY A 162 1.98 3.06 -10.40
C GLY A 162 2.31 2.65 -11.83
N ARG A 163 3.52 2.16 -12.08
CA ARG A 163 3.91 1.64 -13.40
C ARG A 163 3.12 0.41 -13.81
N GLU A 164 2.86 -0.50 -12.87
CA GLU A 164 2.01 -1.67 -13.14
C GLU A 164 0.56 -1.25 -13.44
N THR A 165 0.01 -0.33 -12.64
CA THR A 165 -1.33 0.24 -12.88
C THR A 165 -1.41 0.88 -14.28
N VAL A 166 -0.42 1.69 -14.65
CA VAL A 166 -0.38 2.31 -15.99
C VAL A 166 -0.34 1.26 -17.10
N ARG A 167 0.47 0.19 -17.00
CA ARG A 167 0.49 -0.86 -18.01
C ARG A 167 -0.89 -1.51 -18.20
N GLN A 168 -1.59 -1.78 -17.10
CA GLN A 168 -2.92 -2.37 -17.16
C GLN A 168 -3.96 -1.40 -17.72
N LEU A 169 -3.94 -0.13 -17.35
CA LEU A 169 -4.81 0.90 -17.93
C LEU A 169 -4.57 1.06 -19.44
N ARG A 170 -3.32 1.09 -19.89
CA ARG A 170 -2.96 1.15 -21.30
C ARG A 170 -3.36 -0.10 -22.08
N ALA A 171 -3.32 -1.29 -21.47
CA ALA A 171 -3.83 -2.51 -22.06
C ALA A 171 -5.36 -2.52 -22.27
N LEU A 172 -6.08 -1.62 -21.57
CA LEU A 172 -7.51 -1.35 -21.74
C LEU A 172 -7.78 -0.17 -22.68
N ASP A 173 -6.77 0.32 -23.41
CA ASP A 173 -6.83 1.48 -24.30
C ASP A 173 -7.29 2.79 -23.63
N LEU A 174 -7.11 2.93 -22.32
CA LEU A 174 -7.46 4.15 -21.59
C LEU A 174 -6.39 5.23 -21.76
N GLU A 175 -6.81 6.49 -21.84
CA GLU A 175 -5.89 7.62 -21.85
C GLU A 175 -5.32 7.83 -20.45
N VAL A 176 -3.97 7.91 -20.35
CA VAL A 176 -3.26 8.08 -19.08
C VAL A 176 -2.26 9.23 -19.19
N VAL A 177 -2.32 10.13 -18.22
CA VAL A 177 -1.29 11.15 -17.96
C VAL A 177 -0.71 10.91 -16.58
N ALA A 178 0.55 11.27 -16.35
CA ALA A 178 1.19 10.96 -15.09
C ALA A 178 2.08 12.08 -14.56
N TRP A 179 2.16 12.18 -13.24
CA TRP A 179 3.18 12.93 -12.54
C TRP A 179 4.04 12.02 -11.68
N ASN A 180 5.33 12.29 -11.63
CA ASN A 180 6.25 11.65 -10.69
C ASN A 180 7.38 12.62 -10.36
N ARG A 181 7.78 12.67 -9.08
CA ARG A 181 8.84 13.57 -8.60
C ARG A 181 10.12 13.50 -9.44
N SER A 182 10.52 12.30 -9.83
CA SER A 182 11.66 12.09 -10.72
C SER A 182 11.18 11.69 -12.11
N PRO A 183 11.70 12.28 -13.19
CA PRO A 183 11.32 11.90 -14.55
C PRO A 183 11.50 10.40 -14.82
N ARG A 184 10.57 9.84 -15.63
CA ARG A 184 10.58 8.45 -16.08
C ARG A 184 10.41 8.34 -17.61
N PRO A 185 11.24 9.04 -18.40
CA PRO A 185 11.02 9.17 -19.84
C PRO A 185 11.01 7.84 -20.59
N GLU A 186 11.88 6.90 -20.20
CA GLU A 186 11.96 5.57 -20.84
C GLU A 186 10.66 4.79 -20.63
N PHE A 187 10.14 4.77 -19.39
CA PHE A 187 8.88 4.12 -19.09
C PHE A 187 7.70 4.78 -19.82
N CYS A 188 7.64 6.10 -19.79
CA CYS A 188 6.56 6.85 -20.47
C CYS A 188 6.56 6.59 -21.97
N ALA A 189 7.73 6.54 -22.61
CA ALA A 189 7.87 6.19 -24.01
C ALA A 189 7.47 4.72 -24.30
N GLU A 190 7.85 3.78 -23.42
CA GLU A 190 7.49 2.35 -23.51
C GLU A 190 5.98 2.15 -23.57
N VAL A 191 5.23 2.84 -22.70
CA VAL A 191 3.78 2.64 -22.56
C VAL A 191 2.93 3.68 -23.31
N GLY A 192 3.55 4.67 -23.91
CA GLY A 192 2.89 5.71 -24.70
C GLY A 192 2.03 6.65 -23.86
N ILE A 193 2.59 7.21 -22.77
CA ILE A 193 1.92 8.21 -21.91
C ILE A 193 2.74 9.48 -21.81
N GLU A 194 2.08 10.58 -21.41
CA GLU A 194 2.74 11.85 -21.08
C GLU A 194 3.04 11.94 -19.58
N GLN A 195 4.26 12.37 -19.25
CA GLN A 195 4.59 12.80 -17.89
C GLN A 195 4.55 14.33 -17.86
N LEU A 196 3.71 14.87 -16.99
CA LEU A 196 3.38 16.30 -16.91
C LEU A 196 3.68 16.84 -15.51
N GLU A 197 3.53 18.15 -15.32
CA GLU A 197 3.56 18.78 -14.03
C GLU A 197 2.33 18.39 -13.19
N LEU A 198 2.48 18.43 -11.85
CA LEU A 198 1.44 17.96 -10.91
C LEU A 198 0.09 18.64 -11.16
N ASP A 199 0.10 19.97 -11.24
CA ASP A 199 -1.10 20.77 -11.42
C ASP A 199 -1.82 20.45 -12.74
N GLU A 200 -1.06 20.17 -13.79
CA GLU A 200 -1.61 19.81 -15.10
C GLU A 200 -2.26 18.41 -15.07
N VAL A 201 -1.62 17.43 -14.43
CA VAL A 201 -2.23 16.09 -14.25
C VAL A 201 -3.54 16.22 -13.50
N ILE A 202 -3.57 16.97 -12.39
CA ILE A 202 -4.76 17.16 -11.57
C ILE A 202 -5.90 17.77 -12.38
N ALA A 203 -5.63 18.85 -13.10
CA ALA A 203 -6.64 19.58 -13.86
C ALA A 203 -7.20 18.78 -15.06
N ARG A 204 -6.40 17.90 -15.67
CA ARG A 204 -6.81 17.09 -16.83
C ARG A 204 -7.58 15.83 -16.44
N SER A 205 -7.44 15.36 -15.21
CA SER A 205 -7.94 14.04 -14.78
C SER A 205 -9.45 14.00 -14.60
N ASP A 206 -10.08 12.96 -15.13
CA ASP A 206 -11.44 12.54 -14.79
C ASP A 206 -11.39 11.55 -13.60
N TYR A 207 -10.31 10.77 -13.50
CA TYR A 207 -10.00 9.91 -12.36
C TYR A 207 -8.54 10.14 -11.97
N LEU A 208 -8.30 10.57 -10.75
CA LEU A 208 -6.96 10.83 -10.21
C LEU A 208 -6.57 9.71 -9.24
N ILE A 209 -5.56 8.91 -9.59
CA ILE A 209 -5.12 7.76 -8.81
C ILE A 209 -3.79 8.07 -8.14
N LEU A 210 -3.72 7.88 -6.80
CA LEU A 210 -2.55 8.14 -5.98
C LEU A 210 -1.81 6.84 -5.65
N THR A 211 -0.52 6.78 -5.99
CA THR A 211 0.38 5.64 -5.73
C THR A 211 1.75 6.07 -5.21
N VAL A 212 1.87 7.28 -4.68
CA VAL A 212 3.11 7.81 -4.10
C VAL A 212 3.37 7.22 -2.71
N ALA A 213 4.65 7.12 -2.33
CA ALA A 213 5.00 6.80 -0.95
C ALA A 213 4.69 7.98 -0.02
N ALA A 214 4.24 7.70 1.21
CA ALA A 214 4.06 8.70 2.24
C ALA A 214 5.40 9.13 2.82
N ASN A 215 5.66 10.42 2.84
CA ASN A 215 6.81 11.07 3.47
C ASN A 215 6.51 12.56 3.67
N ALA A 216 7.44 13.30 4.28
CA ALA A 216 7.26 14.73 4.53
C ALA A 216 6.92 15.56 3.27
N GLY A 217 7.43 15.15 2.09
CA GLY A 217 7.18 15.85 0.81
C GLY A 217 5.89 15.45 0.12
N THR A 218 5.19 14.42 0.60
CA THR A 218 3.91 13.94 0.04
C THR A 218 2.76 14.02 1.03
N ARG A 219 3.03 14.47 2.27
CA ARG A 219 1.98 14.73 3.24
C ARG A 219 1.06 15.85 2.73
N HIS A 220 -0.26 15.56 2.69
CA HIS A 220 -1.27 16.46 2.15
C HIS A 220 -0.93 17.01 0.75
N LEU A 221 -0.30 16.16 -0.08
CA LEU A 221 0.00 16.48 -1.49
C LEU A 221 -1.28 16.87 -2.25
N ILE A 222 -2.40 16.27 -1.87
CA ILE A 222 -3.74 16.62 -2.36
C ILE A 222 -4.49 17.27 -1.20
N GLY A 223 -4.51 18.60 -1.20
CA GLY A 223 -5.24 19.42 -0.24
C GLY A 223 -6.38 20.19 -0.92
N ALA A 224 -6.91 21.19 -0.22
CA ALA A 224 -8.05 21.99 -0.71
C ALA A 224 -7.75 22.67 -2.05
N ARG A 225 -6.51 23.13 -2.28
CA ARG A 225 -6.10 23.75 -3.55
C ARG A 225 -6.16 22.76 -4.70
N GLU A 226 -5.59 21.58 -4.50
CA GLU A 226 -5.51 20.52 -5.50
C GLU A 226 -6.91 19.97 -5.82
N LEU A 227 -7.74 19.76 -4.80
CA LEU A 227 -9.14 19.34 -4.97
C LEU A 227 -9.94 20.38 -5.77
N ALA A 228 -9.74 21.68 -5.51
CA ALA A 228 -10.39 22.75 -6.27
C ALA A 228 -9.88 22.89 -7.72
N MET A 229 -8.74 22.29 -8.06
CA MET A 229 -8.20 22.24 -9.43
C MET A 229 -8.74 21.07 -10.23
N MET A 230 -9.28 20.05 -9.59
CA MET A 230 -9.91 18.91 -10.26
C MET A 230 -11.19 19.35 -10.98
N LYS A 231 -11.62 18.58 -11.97
CA LYS A 231 -12.94 18.78 -12.58
C LYS A 231 -14.04 18.46 -11.54
N ASP A 232 -15.15 19.17 -11.60
CA ASP A 232 -16.32 18.89 -10.74
C ASP A 232 -16.91 17.48 -10.95
N SER A 233 -16.69 16.92 -12.14
CA SER A 233 -17.04 15.54 -12.50
C SER A 233 -15.98 14.51 -12.13
N ALA A 234 -14.81 14.92 -11.59
CA ALA A 234 -13.69 14.02 -11.34
C ALA A 234 -13.83 13.19 -10.07
N PHE A 235 -13.12 12.06 -10.05
CA PHE A 235 -13.03 11.15 -8.91
C PHE A 235 -11.59 11.04 -8.43
N LEU A 236 -11.40 11.06 -7.10
CA LEU A 236 -10.12 10.78 -6.45
C LEU A 236 -10.05 9.31 -6.02
N ILE A 237 -8.96 8.61 -6.34
CA ILE A 237 -8.70 7.23 -5.89
C ILE A 237 -7.41 7.21 -5.09
N ASN A 238 -7.50 6.91 -3.78
CA ASN A 238 -6.33 6.81 -2.91
C ASN A 238 -6.09 5.36 -2.47
N ILE A 239 -5.03 4.77 -3.02
CA ILE A 239 -4.49 3.46 -2.65
C ILE A 239 -3.04 3.57 -2.13
N ALA A 240 -2.62 4.79 -1.82
CA ALA A 240 -1.27 5.09 -1.32
C ALA A 240 -1.21 5.03 0.22
N ARG A 241 -1.45 6.17 0.87
CA ARG A 241 -1.61 6.34 2.32
C ARG A 241 -2.61 7.47 2.58
N GLY A 242 -3.36 7.39 3.69
CA GLY A 242 -4.31 8.45 4.06
C GLY A 242 -3.66 9.82 4.15
N ALA A 243 -2.50 9.91 4.78
CA ALA A 243 -1.76 11.17 4.96
C ALA A 243 -1.31 11.87 3.65
N VAL A 244 -1.46 11.25 2.47
CA VAL A 244 -1.21 11.90 1.17
C VAL A 244 -2.31 12.89 0.82
N VAL A 245 -3.50 12.70 1.34
CA VAL A 245 -4.66 13.56 1.15
C VAL A 245 -4.97 14.28 2.47
N ASP A 246 -5.30 15.56 2.43
CA ASP A 246 -5.95 16.25 3.56
C ASP A 246 -7.40 15.74 3.64
N GLU A 247 -7.64 14.78 4.53
CA GLU A 247 -8.93 14.09 4.65
C GLU A 247 -10.06 15.08 4.98
N LYS A 248 -9.78 16.11 5.79
CA LYS A 248 -10.76 17.13 6.10
C LYS A 248 -11.15 17.97 4.87
N ALA A 249 -10.17 18.34 4.06
CA ALA A 249 -10.42 19.04 2.81
C ALA A 249 -11.18 18.16 1.81
N LEU A 250 -10.84 16.85 1.75
CA LEU A 250 -11.54 15.88 0.90
C LEU A 250 -13.02 15.74 1.32
N ILE A 251 -13.30 15.58 2.61
CA ILE A 251 -14.68 15.50 3.12
C ILE A 251 -15.49 16.73 2.68
N THR A 252 -14.91 17.93 2.85
CA THR A 252 -15.56 19.18 2.41
C THR A 252 -15.82 19.18 0.91
N ALA A 253 -14.82 18.83 0.11
CA ALA A 253 -14.93 18.79 -1.35
C ALA A 253 -16.01 17.79 -1.85
N LEU A 254 -16.16 16.66 -1.16
CA LEU A 254 -17.17 15.64 -1.46
C LEU A 254 -18.58 16.10 -1.06
N GLN A 255 -18.73 16.78 0.09
CA GLN A 255 -19.99 17.31 0.57
C GLN A 255 -20.52 18.46 -0.27
N ASP A 256 -19.60 19.35 -0.71
CA ASP A 256 -19.94 20.54 -1.50
C ASP A 256 -20.05 20.24 -3.01
N GLY A 257 -19.69 19.00 -3.43
CA GLY A 257 -19.69 18.62 -4.85
C GLY A 257 -18.56 19.28 -5.65
N THR A 258 -17.46 19.69 -5.00
CA THR A 258 -16.26 20.19 -5.68
C THR A 258 -15.65 19.12 -6.57
N ILE A 259 -15.74 17.84 -6.16
CA ILE A 259 -15.45 16.66 -6.98
C ILE A 259 -16.63 15.68 -6.91
N ALA A 260 -16.78 14.84 -7.92
CA ALA A 260 -17.91 13.92 -8.02
C ALA A 260 -17.90 12.80 -6.96
N GLY A 261 -16.71 12.32 -6.57
CA GLY A 261 -16.62 11.26 -5.58
C GLY A 261 -15.20 10.79 -5.33
N ALA A 262 -15.07 9.73 -4.51
CA ALA A 262 -13.76 9.15 -4.21
C ALA A 262 -13.83 7.62 -4.01
N GLY A 263 -12.67 6.96 -4.24
CA GLY A 263 -12.40 5.57 -3.86
C GLY A 263 -11.22 5.53 -2.88
N LEU A 264 -11.43 5.07 -1.66
CA LEU A 264 -10.45 5.16 -0.58
C LEU A 264 -10.22 3.79 0.04
N ASP A 265 -8.99 3.28 -0.07
CA ASP A 265 -8.53 2.09 0.65
C ASP A 265 -7.77 2.46 1.93
N VAL A 266 -7.42 3.73 2.10
CA VAL A 266 -6.57 4.24 3.18
C VAL A 266 -7.10 5.55 3.74
N PHE A 267 -6.85 5.81 5.05
CA PHE A 267 -7.37 6.94 5.79
C PHE A 267 -6.27 7.61 6.63
N GLU A 268 -6.42 8.89 7.02
CA GLU A 268 -5.45 9.56 7.88
C GLU A 268 -5.32 8.90 9.26
N VAL A 269 -6.44 8.38 9.76
CA VAL A 269 -6.51 7.60 11.00
C VAL A 269 -7.10 6.24 10.67
N GLU A 270 -6.35 5.18 10.95
CA GLU A 270 -6.77 3.80 10.75
C GLU A 270 -6.74 3.03 12.09
N PRO A 271 -7.83 2.33 12.46
CA PRO A 271 -9.12 2.22 11.77
C PRO A 271 -9.86 3.54 11.65
N LEU A 272 -10.64 3.71 10.53
CA LEU A 272 -11.47 4.91 10.33
C LEU A 272 -12.43 5.08 11.52
N PRO A 273 -12.45 6.25 12.19
CA PRO A 273 -13.36 6.50 13.30
C PRO A 273 -14.83 6.30 12.92
N ALA A 274 -15.62 5.69 13.82
CA ALA A 274 -17.02 5.36 13.56
C ALA A 274 -17.92 6.59 13.33
N ASP A 275 -17.48 7.77 13.76
CA ASP A 275 -18.12 9.06 13.58
C ASP A 275 -17.58 9.86 12.38
N SER A 276 -16.71 9.26 11.57
CA SER A 276 -16.20 9.91 10.36
C SER A 276 -17.33 10.22 9.37
N SER A 277 -17.32 11.46 8.87
CA SER A 277 -18.29 11.92 7.87
C SER A 277 -18.19 11.12 6.56
N LEU A 278 -17.04 10.51 6.24
CA LEU A 278 -16.88 9.67 5.05
C LEU A 278 -17.88 8.51 5.01
N ILE A 279 -18.22 7.92 6.16
CA ILE A 279 -19.12 6.75 6.25
C ILE A 279 -20.52 7.07 5.73
N GLY A 280 -20.97 8.33 5.90
CA GLY A 280 -22.29 8.77 5.48
C GLY A 280 -22.40 9.28 4.04
N LEU A 281 -21.27 9.40 3.32
CA LEU A 281 -21.27 9.93 1.96
C LEU A 281 -21.62 8.83 0.93
N GLU A 282 -22.60 9.13 0.07
CA GLU A 282 -23.04 8.17 -0.97
C GLU A 282 -22.13 8.16 -2.21
N ASN A 283 -21.32 9.20 -2.40
CA ASN A 283 -20.40 9.37 -3.51
C ASN A 283 -18.98 8.85 -3.22
N VAL A 284 -18.81 8.02 -2.19
CA VAL A 284 -17.54 7.38 -1.87
C VAL A 284 -17.63 5.86 -1.87
N VAL A 285 -16.55 5.21 -2.28
CA VAL A 285 -16.33 3.77 -2.16
C VAL A 285 -15.20 3.57 -1.17
N LEU A 286 -15.48 2.87 -0.06
CA LEU A 286 -14.54 2.67 1.04
C LEU A 286 -14.11 1.22 1.15
N SER A 287 -12.85 0.98 1.47
CA SER A 287 -12.29 -0.32 1.80
C SER A 287 -11.33 -0.18 2.99
N PRO A 288 -11.23 -1.17 3.89
CA PRO A 288 -10.50 -1.06 5.16
C PRO A 288 -9.00 -1.39 5.01
N HIS A 289 -8.28 -0.75 4.06
CA HIS A 289 -6.86 -0.99 3.75
C HIS A 289 -6.58 -2.47 3.41
N ALA A 290 -7.52 -3.10 2.71
CA ALA A 290 -7.52 -4.55 2.49
C ALA A 290 -8.00 -4.96 1.08
N LEU A 291 -8.26 -4.02 0.17
CA LEU A 291 -8.82 -4.37 -1.13
C LEU A 291 -7.83 -5.21 -1.99
N CYS A 292 -6.53 -5.12 -1.71
CA CYS A 292 -5.52 -5.97 -2.35
C CYS A 292 -5.41 -7.38 -1.73
N TRP A 293 -6.09 -7.68 -0.62
CA TRP A 293 -5.95 -8.96 0.08
C TRP A 293 -6.65 -10.07 -0.70
N THR A 294 -5.88 -10.77 -1.47
CA THR A 294 -6.29 -11.90 -2.30
C THR A 294 -5.31 -13.06 -2.09
N ALA A 295 -5.66 -14.26 -2.53
CA ALA A 295 -4.76 -15.41 -2.45
C ALA A 295 -3.44 -15.14 -3.19
N ASP A 296 -3.49 -14.45 -4.34
CA ASP A 296 -2.31 -14.07 -5.10
C ASP A 296 -1.42 -13.09 -4.34
N PHE A 297 -2.04 -12.12 -3.65
CA PHE A 297 -1.32 -11.18 -2.78
C PHE A 297 -0.58 -11.91 -1.66
N ALA A 298 -1.28 -12.79 -0.92
CA ALA A 298 -0.70 -13.54 0.20
C ALA A 298 0.51 -14.36 -0.25
N ALA A 299 0.33 -15.17 -1.30
CA ALA A 299 1.37 -16.05 -1.82
C ALA A 299 2.59 -15.28 -2.37
N ALA A 300 2.36 -14.25 -3.19
CA ALA A 300 3.45 -13.51 -3.83
C ALA A 300 4.23 -12.64 -2.84
N THR A 301 3.53 -11.94 -1.93
CA THR A 301 4.15 -11.09 -0.92
C THR A 301 4.87 -11.93 0.13
N GLY A 302 4.26 -13.06 0.54
CA GLY A 302 4.87 -14.02 1.46
C GLY A 302 6.14 -14.61 0.88
N ALA A 303 6.11 -15.11 -0.35
CA ALA A 303 7.28 -15.66 -1.02
C ALA A 303 8.44 -14.64 -1.10
N GLU A 304 8.14 -13.36 -1.40
CA GLU A 304 9.15 -12.30 -1.45
C GLU A 304 9.71 -11.99 -0.05
N ALA A 305 8.85 -11.73 0.95
CA ALA A 305 9.30 -11.41 2.30
C ALA A 305 10.14 -12.55 2.92
N LEU A 306 9.69 -13.80 2.76
CA LEU A 306 10.42 -14.97 3.27
C LEU A 306 11.70 -15.27 2.48
N ALA A 307 11.80 -14.88 1.21
CA ALA A 307 13.05 -14.95 0.46
C ALA A 307 14.13 -14.02 1.05
N GLU A 308 13.74 -12.83 1.53
CA GLU A 308 14.66 -11.92 2.22
C GLU A 308 15.11 -12.50 3.57
N VAL A 309 14.17 -13.09 4.35
CA VAL A 309 14.48 -13.81 5.60
C VAL A 309 15.48 -14.93 5.36
N ARG A 310 15.23 -15.79 4.34
CA ARG A 310 16.13 -16.89 3.94
C ARG A 310 17.50 -16.39 3.49
N ALA A 311 17.56 -15.26 2.82
CA ALA A 311 18.82 -14.66 2.38
C ALA A 311 19.68 -14.27 3.57
N VAL A 312 19.10 -13.57 4.55
CA VAL A 312 19.85 -13.14 5.75
C VAL A 312 20.23 -14.34 6.62
N ALA A 313 19.34 -15.31 6.83
CA ALA A 313 19.63 -16.53 7.58
C ALA A 313 20.78 -17.35 6.98
N ALA A 314 20.91 -17.31 5.65
CA ALA A 314 22.03 -17.95 4.93
C ALA A 314 23.31 -17.08 4.85
N GLY A 315 23.37 -15.94 5.55
CA GLY A 315 24.50 -15.01 5.52
C GLY A 315 24.66 -14.25 4.19
N ARG A 316 23.61 -14.22 3.34
CA ARG A 316 23.61 -13.50 2.07
C ARG A 316 22.98 -12.11 2.23
N SER A 317 23.39 -11.16 1.40
CA SER A 317 22.76 -9.84 1.36
C SER A 317 21.34 -9.95 0.83
N PRO A 318 20.33 -9.35 1.51
CA PRO A 318 18.97 -9.27 0.99
C PRO A 318 18.89 -8.31 -0.21
N LYS A 319 17.89 -8.48 -1.08
CA LYS A 319 17.73 -7.68 -2.31
C LYS A 319 16.95 -6.39 -2.07
N ASN A 320 15.94 -6.44 -1.23
CA ASN A 320 14.99 -5.35 -1.04
C ASN A 320 15.29 -4.55 0.25
N ILE A 321 16.57 -4.30 0.51
CA ILE A 321 16.98 -3.51 1.68
C ILE A 321 16.56 -2.04 1.51
N VAL A 322 15.95 -1.47 2.54
CA VAL A 322 15.41 -0.11 2.53
C VAL A 322 16.17 0.87 3.43
N ASN A 323 17.16 0.37 4.19
CA ASN A 323 17.98 1.17 5.09
C ASN A 323 19.49 0.98 4.79
N SER A 324 20.37 1.61 5.59
CA SER A 324 21.83 1.54 5.42
C SER A 324 22.50 1.13 6.74
N PRO A 325 22.34 -0.13 7.20
CA PRO A 325 22.80 -0.56 8.52
C PRO A 325 24.30 -0.39 8.69
N GLN A 326 24.71 0.20 9.82
CA GLN A 326 26.12 0.41 10.15
C GLN A 326 26.83 -0.93 10.37
N GLY A 327 28.03 -1.08 9.80
CA GLY A 327 28.87 -2.27 9.98
C GLY A 327 28.71 -3.39 8.94
N ARG A 328 27.76 -3.29 8.02
CA ARG A 328 27.74 -4.15 6.82
C ARG A 328 28.58 -3.52 5.73
N THR A 329 29.78 -4.06 5.50
CA THR A 329 30.67 -3.64 4.40
C THR A 329 30.07 -3.99 3.05
N GLU A 330 30.36 -3.15 2.03
CA GLU A 330 29.85 -3.24 0.64
C GLU A 330 30.31 -4.49 -0.15
N GLU A 331 30.86 -5.51 0.48
CA GLU A 331 31.36 -6.73 -0.19
C GLU A 331 30.25 -7.70 -0.64
N GLY A 332 29.09 -7.18 -1.05
CA GLY A 332 27.95 -7.99 -1.48
C GLY A 332 26.91 -7.26 -2.34
N ARG A 333 27.31 -6.16 -3.02
CA ARG A 333 26.43 -5.51 -4.00
C ARG A 333 26.58 -6.07 -5.39
#